data_e395049693b83a444fdbef8f74cec761
#
_entry.id   e395049693b83a444fdbef8f74cec761
#
_cell.length_a   1.000
_cell.length_b   1.000
_cell.length_c   1.000
_cell.angle_alpha   90.00
_cell.angle_beta   90.00
_cell.angle_gamma   90.00
#
_symmetry.space_group_name_H-M   'P 1'
#
loop_
_entity.id
_entity.type
_entity.pdbx_description
1 polymer ?
#
loop_
_entity_poly.entity_id
_entity_poly.type
_entity_poly.pdbx_seq_one_letter_code
_entity_poly.pdbx_strand_id
1 'polypeptide(L)'
;MTGADDLFWYVPASSPIYSLKDAAGKTMAFSANGSSSNLATIALIRQAGVDIKAVATGTPAATLVQVMSGQVDIGWSGPPFGIDALQAGKIRIVAVYSDVPAFRNMTVRMHVANLSFLTAHRELADRFLRANAETLDWMYAGDEAITEFASMTGIPPEQARITRDKFYPRGNLALTRLSGLDDAMKDAVAARFITEPLRNDQLDELFKYYLR
;
A
#
# COMPACT_ATOMS: atom_id res chain seq x y z
N MET A 1 -4.74 2.91 7.89
CA MET A 1 -3.34 3.33 7.63
C MET A 1 -3.36 4.50 6.68
N THR A 2 -2.65 5.55 7.01
CA THR A 2 -2.63 6.83 6.29
C THR A 2 -1.19 7.18 5.90
N GLY A 3 -0.94 7.50 4.62
CA GLY A 3 0.33 8.06 4.13
C GLY A 3 1.57 7.19 4.28
N ALA A 4 1.45 5.87 4.32
CA ALA A 4 2.60 4.97 4.44
C ALA A 4 3.13 4.54 3.07
N ASP A 5 4.44 4.37 2.96
CA ASP A 5 5.13 3.84 1.77
C ASP A 5 5.11 2.30 1.76
N ASP A 6 3.94 1.72 1.98
CA ASP A 6 3.72 0.28 1.97
C ASP A 6 3.72 -0.34 0.55
N LEU A 7 3.81 0.49 -0.47
CA LEU A 7 4.00 0.10 -1.85
C LEU A 7 5.22 0.80 -2.44
N PHE A 8 6.04 0.04 -3.15
CA PHE A 8 7.17 0.58 -3.89
C PHE A 8 7.30 -0.08 -5.27
N TRP A 9 7.91 0.65 -6.19
CA TRP A 9 8.25 0.18 -7.52
C TRP A 9 9.76 0.10 -7.68
N TYR A 10 10.22 -0.96 -8.32
CA TYR A 10 11.63 -1.30 -8.40
C TYR A 10 12.02 -1.80 -9.78
N VAL A 11 13.30 -1.75 -10.04
CA VAL A 11 13.95 -2.30 -11.24
C VAL A 11 15.09 -3.23 -10.83
N PRO A 12 15.59 -4.11 -11.70
CA PRO A 12 16.88 -4.78 -11.49
C PRO A 12 17.98 -3.77 -11.21
N ALA A 13 18.93 -4.08 -10.34
CA ALA A 13 20.01 -3.15 -9.98
C ALA A 13 20.84 -2.69 -11.20
N SER A 14 20.94 -3.54 -12.22
CA SER A 14 21.63 -3.25 -13.50
C SER A 14 20.82 -2.39 -14.48
N SER A 15 19.54 -2.11 -14.17
CA SER A 15 18.66 -1.32 -15.06
C SER A 15 19.19 0.12 -15.23
N PRO A 16 19.09 0.71 -16.43
CA PRO A 16 19.39 2.11 -16.68
C PRO A 16 18.31 3.08 -16.17
N ILE A 17 17.18 2.59 -15.66
CA ILE A 17 16.06 3.39 -15.15
C ILE A 17 16.40 3.81 -13.71
N TYR A 18 16.72 5.07 -13.46
CA TYR A 18 16.98 5.64 -12.13
C TYR A 18 15.77 6.39 -11.57
N SER A 19 14.88 6.84 -12.44
CA SER A 19 13.60 7.49 -12.10
C SER A 19 12.55 7.11 -13.14
N LEU A 20 11.27 7.37 -12.86
CA LEU A 20 10.20 7.09 -13.82
C LEU A 20 10.31 7.94 -15.09
N LYS A 21 11.04 9.06 -15.07
CA LYS A 21 11.30 9.87 -16.28
C LYS A 21 12.20 9.16 -17.30
N ASP A 22 12.99 8.19 -16.84
CA ASP A 22 13.87 7.39 -17.69
C ASP A 22 13.13 6.20 -18.34
N ALA A 23 11.84 6.03 -18.01
CA ALA A 23 11.06 4.83 -18.34
C ALA A 23 10.15 4.99 -19.59
N ALA A 24 10.44 5.93 -20.48
CA ALA A 24 9.67 6.12 -21.71
C ALA A 24 9.65 4.82 -22.56
N GLY A 25 8.47 4.37 -22.98
CA GLY A 25 8.25 3.15 -23.75
C GLY A 25 8.38 1.84 -22.94
N LYS A 26 8.54 1.93 -21.62
CA LYS A 26 8.71 0.80 -20.69
C LYS A 26 7.40 0.31 -20.09
N THR A 27 7.44 -0.85 -19.44
CA THR A 27 6.31 -1.44 -18.72
C THR A 27 6.46 -1.24 -17.20
N MET A 28 5.35 -0.92 -16.53
CA MET A 28 5.29 -0.73 -15.07
C MET A 28 4.16 -1.57 -14.46
N ALA A 29 4.52 -2.41 -13.51
CA ALA A 29 3.65 -3.41 -12.91
C ALA A 29 2.71 -2.84 -11.86
N PHE A 30 1.53 -3.49 -11.72
CA PHE A 30 0.61 -3.38 -10.59
C PHE A 30 -0.05 -4.75 -10.34
N SER A 31 -0.78 -4.93 -9.23
CA SER A 31 -1.35 -6.24 -8.87
C SER A 31 -2.51 -6.65 -9.79
N ALA A 32 -3.60 -5.89 -9.76
CA ALA A 32 -4.83 -6.15 -10.49
C ALA A 32 -5.56 -4.83 -10.76
N ASN A 33 -6.41 -4.81 -11.78
CA ASN A 33 -7.25 -3.65 -12.10
C ASN A 33 -8.11 -3.25 -10.89
N GLY A 34 -8.16 -1.95 -10.57
CA GLY A 34 -8.93 -1.41 -9.47
C GLY A 34 -8.26 -1.54 -8.09
N SER A 35 -7.06 -2.12 -8.00
CA SER A 35 -6.30 -2.20 -6.74
C SER A 35 -5.63 -0.87 -6.38
N SER A 36 -5.19 -0.74 -5.12
CA SER A 36 -4.39 0.42 -4.67
C SER A 36 -3.08 0.57 -5.46
N SER A 37 -2.42 -0.53 -5.81
CA SER A 37 -1.23 -0.49 -6.67
C SER A 37 -1.54 -0.03 -8.10
N ASN A 38 -2.72 -0.36 -8.64
CA ASN A 38 -3.15 0.14 -9.95
C ASN A 38 -3.37 1.66 -9.93
N LEU A 39 -4.11 2.17 -8.94
CA LEU A 39 -4.33 3.61 -8.77
C LEU A 39 -3.00 4.37 -8.63
N ALA A 40 -2.11 3.84 -7.79
CA ALA A 40 -0.80 4.44 -7.59
C ALA A 40 0.06 4.42 -8.86
N THR A 41 0.07 3.29 -9.59
CA THR A 41 0.80 3.18 -10.87
C THR A 41 0.29 4.22 -11.87
N ILE A 42 -1.02 4.37 -12.04
CA ILE A 42 -1.62 5.37 -12.93
C ILE A 42 -1.20 6.79 -12.53
N ALA A 43 -1.26 7.11 -11.24
CA ALA A 43 -0.88 8.44 -10.72
C ALA A 43 0.61 8.73 -10.91
N LEU A 44 1.48 7.75 -10.62
CA LEU A 44 2.93 7.86 -10.81
C LEU A 44 3.31 8.06 -12.29
N ILE A 45 2.69 7.30 -13.20
CA ILE A 45 2.91 7.45 -14.65
C ILE A 45 2.48 8.86 -15.10
N ARG A 46 1.30 9.31 -14.69
CA ARG A 46 0.81 10.66 -14.99
C ARG A 46 1.77 11.74 -14.49
N GLN A 47 2.29 11.57 -13.27
CA GLN A 47 3.26 12.53 -12.69
C GLN A 47 4.62 12.50 -13.40
N ALA A 48 5.07 11.35 -13.86
CA ALA A 48 6.32 11.22 -14.61
C ALA A 48 6.27 11.95 -15.94
N GLY A 49 5.08 12.06 -16.56
CA GLY A 49 4.87 12.78 -17.80
C GLY A 49 5.50 12.11 -19.04
N VAL A 50 5.80 10.80 -18.96
CA VAL A 50 6.35 10.00 -20.05
C VAL A 50 5.45 8.80 -20.33
N ASP A 51 5.52 8.27 -21.55
CA ASP A 51 4.72 7.10 -21.93
C ASP A 51 5.27 5.83 -21.28
N ILE A 52 4.53 5.32 -20.28
CA ILE A 52 4.83 4.07 -19.59
C ILE A 52 3.58 3.19 -19.65
N LYS A 53 3.73 1.95 -20.08
CA LYS A 53 2.62 0.99 -20.18
C LYS A 53 2.39 0.30 -18.83
N ALA A 54 1.24 0.55 -18.20
CA ALA A 54 0.82 -0.17 -17.01
C ALA A 54 0.41 -1.61 -17.33
N VAL A 55 0.89 -2.58 -16.53
CA VAL A 55 0.61 -4.03 -16.73
C VAL A 55 0.26 -4.73 -15.41
N ALA A 56 -0.78 -5.56 -15.42
CA ALA A 56 -1.16 -6.37 -14.26
C ALA A 56 -0.26 -7.62 -14.19
N THR A 57 0.38 -7.83 -13.04
CA THR A 57 1.35 -8.94 -12.83
C THR A 57 0.97 -9.88 -11.70
N GLY A 58 -0.12 -9.59 -10.97
CA GLY A 58 -0.57 -10.41 -9.84
C GLY A 58 0.18 -10.10 -8.55
N THR A 59 0.73 -11.13 -7.90
CA THR A 59 1.40 -11.01 -6.60
C THR A 59 2.81 -10.40 -6.68
N PRO A 60 3.37 -9.87 -5.57
CA PRO A 60 4.76 -9.41 -5.55
C PRO A 60 5.78 -10.49 -5.98
N ALA A 61 5.55 -11.75 -5.59
CA ALA A 61 6.43 -12.86 -5.95
C ALA A 61 6.40 -13.12 -7.47
N ALA A 62 5.20 -13.17 -8.08
CA ALA A 62 5.05 -13.32 -9.53
C ALA A 62 5.66 -12.13 -10.29
N THR A 63 5.50 -10.93 -9.77
CA THR A 63 6.09 -9.71 -10.33
C THR A 63 7.61 -9.78 -10.33
N LEU A 64 8.23 -10.23 -9.22
CA LEU A 64 9.69 -10.34 -9.14
C LEU A 64 10.26 -11.27 -10.20
N VAL A 65 9.61 -12.42 -10.43
CA VAL A 65 10.01 -13.37 -11.48
C VAL A 65 9.93 -12.71 -12.88
N GLN A 66 8.86 -11.99 -13.17
CA GLN A 66 8.67 -11.32 -14.47
C GLN A 66 9.69 -10.19 -14.69
N VAL A 67 10.03 -9.45 -13.64
CA VAL A 67 11.07 -8.39 -13.72
C VAL A 67 12.44 -9.00 -13.91
N MET A 68 12.81 -10.01 -13.14
CA MET A 68 14.13 -10.63 -13.23
C MET A 68 14.35 -11.41 -14.55
N SER A 69 13.27 -11.83 -15.21
CA SER A 69 13.31 -12.44 -16.56
C SER A 69 13.21 -11.43 -17.70
N GLY A 70 13.04 -10.13 -17.39
CA GLY A 70 12.92 -9.07 -18.41
C GLY A 70 11.56 -9.00 -19.12
N GLN A 71 10.54 -9.67 -18.63
CA GLN A 71 9.17 -9.60 -19.17
C GLN A 71 8.49 -8.27 -18.80
N VAL A 72 8.88 -7.67 -17.67
CA VAL A 72 8.40 -6.39 -17.17
C VAL A 72 9.60 -5.56 -16.74
N ASP A 73 9.61 -4.27 -17.09
CA ASP A 73 10.76 -3.40 -16.81
C ASP A 73 10.77 -2.90 -15.34
N ILE A 74 9.61 -2.50 -14.82
CA ILE A 74 9.44 -1.94 -13.47
C ILE A 74 8.44 -2.78 -12.69
N GLY A 75 8.89 -3.43 -11.64
CA GLY A 75 8.08 -4.24 -10.76
C GLY A 75 7.42 -3.42 -9.65
N TRP A 76 6.39 -3.99 -9.01
CA TRP A 76 5.78 -3.48 -7.79
C TRP A 76 5.96 -4.48 -6.65
N SER A 77 6.03 -3.98 -5.41
CA SER A 77 6.02 -4.81 -4.21
C SER A 77 5.46 -4.06 -3.00
N GLY A 78 5.21 -4.82 -1.95
CA GLY A 78 4.86 -4.31 -0.63
C GLY A 78 5.56 -5.15 0.46
N PRO A 79 6.25 -4.51 1.42
CA PRO A 79 6.96 -5.23 2.47
C PRO A 79 6.05 -6.20 3.26
N PRO A 80 6.59 -7.37 3.67
CA PRO A 80 8.02 -7.73 3.68
C PRO A 80 8.56 -8.25 2.33
N PHE A 81 7.73 -8.42 1.30
CA PHE A 81 8.16 -8.94 0.00
C PHE A 81 9.15 -8.00 -0.69
N GLY A 82 10.25 -8.56 -1.20
CA GLY A 82 11.28 -7.83 -1.93
C GLY A 82 12.34 -7.14 -1.06
N ILE A 83 12.21 -7.17 0.28
CA ILE A 83 13.23 -6.60 1.18
C ILE A 83 14.54 -7.36 1.09
N ASP A 84 14.49 -8.68 0.97
CA ASP A 84 15.65 -9.54 0.73
C ASP A 84 16.40 -9.19 -0.56
N ALA A 85 15.67 -8.97 -1.64
CA ALA A 85 16.24 -8.57 -2.92
C ALA A 85 16.85 -7.15 -2.88
N LEU A 86 16.23 -6.22 -2.13
CA LEU A 86 16.76 -4.88 -1.88
C LEU A 86 18.06 -4.94 -1.07
N GLN A 87 18.08 -5.71 0.04
CA GLN A 87 19.27 -5.87 0.90
C GLN A 87 20.42 -6.56 0.15
N ALA A 88 20.09 -7.52 -0.71
CA ALA A 88 21.08 -8.21 -1.55
C ALA A 88 21.57 -7.36 -2.74
N GLY A 89 21.07 -6.13 -2.91
CA GLY A 89 21.42 -5.27 -4.04
C GLY A 89 21.01 -5.82 -5.41
N LYS A 90 20.02 -6.71 -5.47
CA LYS A 90 19.50 -7.28 -6.72
C LYS A 90 18.51 -6.38 -7.42
N ILE A 91 17.78 -5.58 -6.64
CA ILE A 91 16.82 -4.60 -7.14
C ILE A 91 17.06 -3.24 -6.51
N ARG A 92 16.54 -2.19 -7.16
CA ARG A 92 16.59 -0.80 -6.70
C ARG A 92 15.20 -0.18 -6.79
N ILE A 93 14.75 0.51 -5.73
CA ILE A 93 13.52 1.29 -5.73
C ILE A 93 13.69 2.51 -6.64
N VAL A 94 12.69 2.77 -7.49
CA VAL A 94 12.62 3.92 -8.40
C VAL A 94 11.40 4.81 -8.16
N ALA A 95 10.41 4.31 -7.40
CA ALA A 95 9.25 5.08 -6.96
C ALA A 95 8.63 4.45 -5.70
N VAL A 96 8.01 5.29 -4.87
CA VAL A 96 7.24 4.90 -3.69
C VAL A 96 5.84 5.54 -3.73
N TYR A 97 4.93 5.04 -2.92
CA TYR A 97 3.55 5.51 -2.88
C TYR A 97 3.46 7.02 -2.58
N SER A 98 4.27 7.53 -1.64
CA SER A 98 4.30 8.93 -1.23
C SER A 98 4.96 9.90 -2.23
N ASP A 99 5.53 9.40 -3.34
CA ASP A 99 6.00 10.26 -4.42
C ASP A 99 4.85 11.02 -5.08
N VAL A 100 3.62 10.49 -5.01
CA VAL A 100 2.40 11.21 -5.39
C VAL A 100 1.94 12.09 -4.21
N PRO A 101 1.99 13.43 -4.30
CA PRO A 101 1.69 14.31 -3.17
C PRO A 101 0.30 14.07 -2.54
N ALA A 102 -0.72 13.78 -3.35
CA ALA A 102 -2.07 13.51 -2.88
C ALA A 102 -2.14 12.27 -1.96
N PHE A 103 -1.23 11.30 -2.13
CA PHE A 103 -1.24 10.06 -1.36
C PHE A 103 -0.54 10.16 0.00
N ARG A 104 0.29 11.19 0.22
CA ARG A 104 1.05 11.36 1.47
C ARG A 104 0.20 11.36 2.72
N ASN A 105 -1.01 11.94 2.62
CA ASN A 105 -1.97 12.04 3.72
C ASN A 105 -3.28 11.30 3.45
N MET A 106 -3.33 10.44 2.42
CA MET A 106 -4.52 9.67 2.09
C MET A 106 -4.60 8.41 2.95
N THR A 107 -5.77 8.12 3.48
CA THR A 107 -6.05 6.83 4.11
C THR A 107 -6.20 5.76 3.02
N VAL A 108 -5.29 4.82 2.99
CA VAL A 108 -5.22 3.78 1.95
C VAL A 108 -5.70 2.41 2.41
N ARG A 109 -5.77 2.19 3.73
CA ARG A 109 -6.25 0.93 4.30
C ARG A 109 -7.16 1.20 5.49
N MET A 110 -8.29 0.48 5.52
CA MET A 110 -9.28 0.56 6.59
C MET A 110 -9.92 -0.82 6.80
N HIS A 111 -10.50 -1.02 7.95
CA HIS A 111 -11.35 -2.19 8.19
C HIS A 111 -12.70 -1.97 7.53
N VAL A 112 -13.20 -2.98 6.84
CA VAL A 112 -14.54 -2.99 6.26
C VAL A 112 -15.32 -4.18 6.80
N ALA A 113 -16.61 -3.97 7.03
CA ALA A 113 -17.50 -5.03 7.51
C ALA A 113 -18.87 -4.91 6.84
N ASN A 114 -19.57 -6.03 6.73
CA ASN A 114 -20.94 -6.05 6.24
C ASN A 114 -21.87 -5.34 7.26
N LEU A 115 -22.77 -4.49 6.77
CA LEU A 115 -23.68 -3.72 7.62
C LEU A 115 -24.57 -4.62 8.49
N SER A 116 -25.10 -5.70 7.94
CA SER A 116 -25.92 -6.65 8.70
C SER A 116 -25.12 -7.32 9.84
N PHE A 117 -23.83 -7.64 9.60
CA PHE A 117 -22.95 -8.13 10.65
C PHE A 117 -22.73 -7.09 11.75
N LEU A 118 -22.42 -5.84 11.40
CA LEU A 118 -22.22 -4.75 12.36
C LEU A 118 -23.48 -4.49 13.20
N THR A 119 -24.65 -4.54 12.59
CA THR A 119 -25.92 -4.36 13.30
C THR A 119 -26.18 -5.49 14.31
N ALA A 120 -25.89 -6.72 13.93
CA ALA A 120 -26.14 -7.90 14.77
C ALA A 120 -25.05 -8.10 15.86
N HIS A 121 -23.82 -7.62 15.62
CA HIS A 121 -22.63 -7.94 16.41
C HIS A 121 -21.77 -6.72 16.77
N ARG A 122 -22.40 -5.60 17.13
CA ARG A 122 -21.71 -4.35 17.42
C ARG A 122 -20.62 -4.51 18.50
N GLU A 123 -20.92 -5.19 19.60
CA GLU A 123 -19.93 -5.42 20.67
C GLU A 123 -18.70 -6.20 20.18
N LEU A 124 -18.90 -7.15 19.28
CA LEU A 124 -17.79 -7.89 18.68
C LEU A 124 -16.91 -7.01 17.82
N ALA A 125 -17.50 -6.11 17.03
CA ALA A 125 -16.77 -5.13 16.25
C ALA A 125 -15.95 -4.17 17.15
N ASP A 126 -16.56 -3.68 18.23
CA ASP A 126 -15.87 -2.82 19.21
C ASP A 126 -14.72 -3.54 19.91
N ARG A 127 -14.90 -4.82 20.26
CA ARG A 127 -13.84 -5.65 20.86
C ARG A 127 -12.70 -5.89 19.88
N PHE A 128 -13.03 -6.17 18.62
CA PHE A 128 -12.03 -6.34 17.55
C PHE A 128 -11.19 -5.07 17.39
N LEU A 129 -11.82 -3.90 17.32
CA LEU A 129 -11.08 -2.63 17.16
C LEU A 129 -10.21 -2.31 18.36
N ARG A 130 -10.66 -2.59 19.59
CA ARG A 130 -9.84 -2.46 20.80
C ARG A 130 -8.63 -3.39 20.78
N ALA A 131 -8.84 -4.68 20.47
CA ALA A 131 -7.75 -5.64 20.35
C ALA A 131 -6.75 -5.22 19.25
N ASN A 132 -7.24 -4.66 18.14
CA ASN A 132 -6.39 -4.12 17.09
C ASN A 132 -5.54 -2.94 17.58
N ALA A 133 -6.13 -2.02 18.36
CA ALA A 133 -5.40 -0.90 18.96
C ALA A 133 -4.32 -1.38 19.95
N GLU A 134 -4.67 -2.30 20.85
CA GLU A 134 -3.73 -2.92 21.79
C GLU A 134 -2.59 -3.65 21.07
N THR A 135 -2.92 -4.40 20.02
CA THR A 135 -1.92 -5.06 19.17
C THR A 135 -0.97 -4.05 18.53
N LEU A 136 -1.51 -2.93 18.03
CA LEU A 136 -0.70 -1.86 17.46
C LEU A 136 0.27 -1.26 18.48
N ASP A 137 -0.16 -1.04 19.71
CA ASP A 137 0.71 -0.57 20.79
C ASP A 137 1.80 -1.58 21.13
N TRP A 138 1.45 -2.86 21.25
CA TRP A 138 2.40 -3.95 21.46
C TRP A 138 3.43 -4.07 20.33
N MET A 139 3.00 -3.93 19.06
CA MET A 139 3.90 -4.00 17.89
C MET A 139 5.05 -2.99 17.94
N TYR A 140 4.87 -1.86 18.65
CA TYR A 140 5.88 -0.79 18.74
C TYR A 140 6.48 -0.65 20.15
N ALA A 141 6.08 -1.45 21.12
CA ALA A 141 6.62 -1.41 22.48
C ALA A 141 8.02 -1.98 22.62
N GLY A 142 8.42 -2.87 21.68
CA GLY A 142 9.72 -3.54 21.74
C GLY A 142 9.96 -4.48 20.57
N ASP A 143 10.82 -5.47 20.78
CA ASP A 143 11.26 -6.40 19.73
C ASP A 143 10.50 -7.73 19.73
N GLU A 144 9.65 -7.98 20.73
CA GLU A 144 8.87 -9.21 20.82
C GLU A 144 7.99 -9.41 19.57
N ALA A 145 7.26 -8.35 19.17
CA ALA A 145 6.41 -8.38 17.98
C ALA A 145 7.21 -8.62 16.68
N ILE A 146 8.46 -8.13 16.60
CA ILE A 146 9.36 -8.40 15.48
C ILE A 146 9.71 -9.89 15.43
N THR A 147 10.03 -10.47 16.57
CA THR A 147 10.37 -11.89 16.69
C THR A 147 9.20 -12.78 16.29
N GLU A 148 8.00 -12.45 16.79
CA GLU A 148 6.75 -13.18 16.47
C GLU A 148 6.41 -13.06 14.97
N PHE A 149 6.48 -11.84 14.40
CA PHE A 149 6.21 -11.63 12.99
C PHE A 149 7.23 -12.38 12.10
N ALA A 150 8.50 -12.34 12.45
CA ALA A 150 9.57 -13.05 11.76
C ALA A 150 9.33 -14.57 11.77
N SER A 151 8.97 -15.13 12.94
CA SER A 151 8.64 -16.55 13.12
C SER A 151 7.42 -16.95 12.29
N MET A 152 6.35 -16.16 12.34
CA MET A 152 5.09 -16.45 11.65
C MET A 152 5.24 -16.37 10.11
N THR A 153 6.06 -15.46 9.62
CA THR A 153 6.24 -15.21 8.18
C THR A 153 7.44 -15.95 7.57
N GLY A 154 8.30 -16.54 8.39
CA GLY A 154 9.51 -17.23 7.95
C GLY A 154 10.61 -16.31 7.41
N ILE A 155 10.58 -15.00 7.77
CA ILE A 155 11.61 -14.04 7.36
C ILE A 155 12.61 -13.80 8.49
N PRO A 156 13.84 -13.34 8.19
CA PRO A 156 14.79 -12.93 9.23
C PRO A 156 14.24 -11.77 10.09
N PRO A 157 14.52 -11.74 11.42
CA PRO A 157 14.08 -10.65 12.31
C PRO A 157 14.50 -9.25 11.83
N GLU A 158 15.65 -9.13 11.18
CA GLU A 158 16.09 -7.85 10.62
C GLU A 158 15.19 -7.37 9.47
N GLN A 159 14.69 -8.26 8.63
CA GLN A 159 13.72 -7.90 7.58
C GLN A 159 12.37 -7.50 8.20
N ALA A 160 11.95 -8.18 9.26
CA ALA A 160 10.76 -7.81 10.02
C ALA A 160 10.89 -6.40 10.62
N ARG A 161 12.06 -6.07 11.20
CA ARG A 161 12.39 -4.75 11.73
C ARG A 161 12.36 -3.67 10.65
N ILE A 162 13.04 -3.89 9.53
CA ILE A 162 13.04 -2.96 8.38
C ILE A 162 11.61 -2.76 7.87
N THR A 163 10.82 -3.81 7.77
CA THR A 163 9.42 -3.74 7.36
C THR A 163 8.64 -2.82 8.29
N ARG A 164 8.68 -3.04 9.61
CA ARG A 164 7.97 -2.23 10.60
C ARG A 164 8.44 -0.78 10.58
N ASP A 165 9.73 -0.56 10.77
CA ASP A 165 10.27 0.77 11.12
C ASP A 165 10.34 1.69 9.90
N LYS A 166 10.62 1.15 8.71
CA LYS A 166 10.78 1.94 7.49
C LYS A 166 9.48 2.11 6.70
N PHE A 167 8.68 1.06 6.60
CA PHE A 167 7.51 1.04 5.70
C PHE A 167 6.17 1.20 6.43
N TYR A 168 6.12 0.89 7.72
CA TYR A 168 4.92 1.01 8.54
C TYR A 168 5.19 1.82 9.81
N PRO A 169 5.61 3.10 9.71
CA PRO A 169 5.85 3.89 10.91
C PRO A 169 4.56 4.05 11.73
N ARG A 170 4.68 3.99 13.08
CA ARG A 170 3.55 3.98 14.03
C ARG A 170 2.52 5.08 13.74
N GLY A 171 2.99 6.30 13.42
CA GLY A 171 2.12 7.44 13.16
C GLY A 171 1.18 7.27 11.98
N ASN A 172 1.54 6.43 11.00
CA ASN A 172 0.73 6.16 9.81
C ASN A 172 -0.34 5.10 10.04
N LEU A 173 -0.31 4.41 11.18
CA LEU A 173 -1.24 3.34 11.54
C LEU A 173 -2.35 3.80 12.49
N ALA A 174 -2.50 5.12 12.68
CA ALA A 174 -3.59 5.67 13.49
C ALA A 174 -4.96 5.21 12.99
N LEU A 175 -5.81 4.74 13.91
CA LEU A 175 -7.12 4.15 13.60
C LEU A 175 -8.27 5.17 13.69
N THR A 176 -7.98 6.43 14.00
CA THR A 176 -8.98 7.38 14.52
C THR A 176 -9.64 8.26 13.47
N ARG A 177 -9.02 8.48 12.32
CA ARG A 177 -9.57 9.37 11.27
C ARG A 177 -9.19 8.93 9.86
N LEU A 178 -10.15 9.09 8.95
CA LEU A 178 -9.88 9.02 7.52
C LEU A 178 -9.42 10.39 7.01
N SER A 179 -8.50 10.40 6.07
CA SER A 179 -8.01 11.60 5.41
C SER A 179 -7.84 11.39 3.91
N GLY A 180 -7.90 12.47 3.13
CA GLY A 180 -7.75 12.41 1.68
C GLY A 180 -8.95 11.84 0.93
N LEU A 181 -10.15 11.78 1.54
CA LEU A 181 -11.36 11.23 0.90
C LEU A 181 -11.77 12.01 -0.34
N ASP A 182 -11.67 13.34 -0.32
CA ASP A 182 -12.06 14.18 -1.46
C ASP A 182 -11.21 13.88 -2.68
N ASP A 183 -9.89 13.75 -2.50
CA ASP A 183 -8.97 13.42 -3.57
C ASP A 183 -9.15 11.95 -4.02
N ALA A 184 -9.38 11.04 -3.08
CA ALA A 184 -9.70 9.64 -3.40
C ALA A 184 -10.98 9.52 -4.24
N MET A 185 -12.03 10.30 -3.94
CA MET A 185 -13.27 10.31 -4.71
C MET A 185 -13.06 10.91 -6.11
N LYS A 186 -12.30 12.01 -6.24
CA LYS A 186 -11.95 12.60 -7.55
C LYS A 186 -11.20 11.58 -8.42
N ASP A 187 -10.20 10.90 -7.86
CA ASP A 187 -9.44 9.89 -8.58
C ASP A 187 -10.30 8.68 -8.94
N ALA A 188 -11.22 8.25 -8.07
CA ALA A 188 -12.15 7.16 -8.35
C ALA A 188 -13.13 7.49 -9.49
N VAL A 189 -13.62 8.75 -9.57
CA VAL A 189 -14.43 9.22 -10.70
C VAL A 189 -13.60 9.27 -11.98
N ALA A 190 -12.38 9.83 -11.91
CA ALA A 190 -11.49 9.93 -13.07
C ALA A 190 -11.11 8.54 -13.62
N ALA A 191 -10.93 7.55 -12.72
CA ALA A 191 -10.67 6.15 -13.06
C ALA A 191 -11.94 5.36 -13.43
N ARG A 192 -13.13 5.98 -13.37
CA ARG A 192 -14.44 5.36 -13.64
C ARG A 192 -14.79 4.21 -12.68
N PHE A 193 -14.32 4.26 -11.44
CA PHE A 193 -14.69 3.30 -10.39
C PHE A 193 -16.04 3.68 -9.76
N ILE A 194 -16.35 4.98 -9.70
CA ILE A 194 -17.65 5.54 -9.35
C ILE A 194 -18.04 6.57 -10.41
N THR A 195 -19.33 6.85 -10.55
CA THR A 195 -19.86 7.79 -11.54
C THR A 195 -19.81 9.24 -11.07
N GLU A 196 -19.95 9.46 -9.78
CA GLU A 196 -19.94 10.77 -9.12
C GLU A 196 -19.37 10.65 -7.70
N PRO A 197 -18.87 11.74 -7.08
CA PRO A 197 -18.43 11.73 -5.68
C PRO A 197 -19.60 11.41 -4.75
N LEU A 198 -19.29 10.68 -3.67
CA LEU A 198 -20.27 10.42 -2.61
C LEU A 198 -20.61 11.73 -1.87
N ARG A 199 -21.89 11.91 -1.51
CA ARG A 199 -22.35 13.02 -0.68
C ARG A 199 -22.01 12.79 0.80
N ASN A 200 -22.02 13.86 1.61
CA ASN A 200 -21.69 13.76 3.03
C ASN A 200 -22.60 12.79 3.79
N ASP A 201 -23.90 12.76 3.48
CA ASP A 201 -24.84 11.82 4.10
C ASP A 201 -24.50 10.36 3.80
N GLN A 202 -24.05 10.06 2.57
CA GLN A 202 -23.56 8.73 2.18
C GLN A 202 -22.23 8.38 2.86
N LEU A 203 -21.33 9.36 3.02
CA LEU A 203 -20.07 9.18 3.74
C LEU A 203 -20.32 8.90 5.24
N ASP A 204 -21.26 9.62 5.87
CA ASP A 204 -21.65 9.42 7.26
C ASP A 204 -22.32 8.05 7.49
N GLU A 205 -23.04 7.54 6.50
CA GLU A 205 -23.60 6.19 6.54
C GLU A 205 -22.50 5.12 6.37
N LEU A 206 -21.58 5.34 5.45
CA LEU A 206 -20.54 4.39 5.09
C LEU A 206 -19.43 4.28 6.15
N PHE A 207 -19.00 5.41 6.74
CA PHE A 207 -17.90 5.46 7.69
C PHE A 207 -18.41 5.61 9.13
N LYS A 208 -18.18 4.58 9.95
CA LYS A 208 -18.48 4.60 11.40
C LYS A 208 -17.18 4.59 12.19
N TYR A 209 -17.02 5.59 13.05
CA TYR A 209 -15.88 5.70 13.95
C TYR A 209 -16.26 5.12 15.31
N TYR A 210 -15.72 3.95 15.65
CA TYR A 210 -16.06 3.24 16.89
C TYR A 210 -15.11 3.53 18.06
N LEU A 211 -13.92 4.07 17.77
CA LEU A 211 -12.96 4.50 18.80
C LEU A 211 -13.05 6.02 18.93
N ARG A 212 -13.54 6.48 20.06
CA ARG A 212 -13.49 7.87 20.50
C ARG A 212 -12.37 8.06 21.51
#